data_4ed342f88febaac264e88c43f4bea2a7
#
_entry.id   4ed342f88febaac264e88c43f4bea2a7
#
_cell.length_a   1.000
_cell.length_b   1.000
_cell.length_c   1.000
_cell.angle_alpha   90.00
_cell.angle_beta   90.00
_cell.angle_gamma   90.00
#
_symmetry.space_group_name_H-M   'P 1'
#
loop_
_entity.id
_entity.type
_entity.pdbx_description
1 polymer ?
#
loop_
_entity_poly.entity_id
_entity_poly.type
_entity_poly.pdbx_seq_one_letter_code
_entity_poly.pdbx_strand_id
1 'polypeptide(L)'
;RDRLRSRGLGDVYKRQDLPNSKLTFFSAGSYELFEKQAPNVQKEIKKEFTIIEEPNDKAIKKSKKLGYLPTKSKTASVNENRGDFLPSTTQMAIDYLSSRSTNGFFLMVEGARIDKSAHSNDYSAVVREVLDFDKAVEAAIRFAEKDGNTLVIISADHETGALALRDGNIKEGKMKAMFVSKGHTPIMVPLFAYGPQSKLFGGVQENSDVSNKILQLLAK
;
A
#
# COMPACT_ATOMS: atom_id res chain seq x y z
N ARG A 1 -20.31 -13.61 -3.94
CA ARG A 1 -20.20 -14.88 -3.15
C ARG A 1 -19.04 -15.79 -3.57
N ASP A 2 -18.02 -15.27 -4.23
CA ASP A 2 -16.84 -16.05 -4.67
C ASP A 2 -15.61 -15.73 -3.82
N ARG A 3 -15.74 -15.86 -2.50
CA ARG A 3 -14.78 -15.29 -1.55
C ARG A 3 -13.48 -16.08 -1.34
N LEU A 4 -13.36 -17.32 -1.79
CA LEU A 4 -12.14 -18.12 -1.53
C LEU A 4 -11.45 -18.63 -2.78
N ARG A 5 -12.13 -18.68 -3.93
CA ARG A 5 -11.54 -19.09 -5.20
C ARG A 5 -10.96 -17.94 -6.02
N SER A 6 -11.43 -16.69 -5.79
CA SER A 6 -10.98 -15.54 -6.55
C SER A 6 -9.62 -14.98 -6.12
N ARG A 7 -9.17 -15.21 -4.88
CA ARG A 7 -7.87 -14.68 -4.42
C ARG A 7 -6.70 -15.22 -5.24
N GLY A 8 -6.65 -16.51 -5.53
CA GLY A 8 -5.59 -17.08 -6.37
C GLY A 8 -5.70 -16.73 -7.84
N LEU A 9 -6.90 -16.80 -8.42
CA LEU A 9 -7.15 -16.47 -9.83
C LEU A 9 -7.08 -14.94 -10.06
N GLY A 10 -7.62 -14.13 -9.15
CA GLY A 10 -7.55 -12.68 -9.23
C GLY A 10 -6.12 -12.16 -9.28
N ASP A 11 -5.22 -12.73 -8.50
CA ASP A 11 -3.80 -12.34 -8.51
C ASP A 11 -3.09 -12.74 -9.82
N VAL A 12 -3.48 -13.85 -10.44
CA VAL A 12 -2.98 -14.27 -11.75
C VAL A 12 -3.48 -13.32 -12.84
N TYR A 13 -4.77 -12.99 -12.88
CA TYR A 13 -5.34 -12.07 -13.86
C TYR A 13 -4.77 -10.65 -13.71
N LYS A 14 -4.67 -10.12 -12.51
CA LYS A 14 -4.08 -8.80 -12.25
C LYS A 14 -2.66 -8.68 -12.78
N ARG A 15 -1.86 -9.75 -12.71
CA ARG A 15 -0.50 -9.74 -13.24
C ARG A 15 -0.46 -9.85 -14.77
N GLN A 16 -1.41 -10.55 -15.38
CA GLN A 16 -1.54 -10.64 -16.84
C GLN A 16 -1.91 -9.30 -17.47
N ASP A 17 -2.67 -8.46 -16.75
CA ASP A 17 -3.06 -7.13 -17.21
C ASP A 17 -1.96 -6.07 -17.03
N LEU A 18 -0.95 -6.36 -16.20
CA LEU A 18 0.12 -5.42 -15.87
C LEU A 18 0.85 -4.86 -17.09
N PRO A 19 1.24 -5.65 -18.12
CA PRO A 19 1.88 -5.12 -19.33
C PRO A 19 1.04 -4.08 -20.07
N ASN A 20 -0.28 -4.26 -20.09
CA ASN A 20 -1.23 -3.35 -20.76
C ASN A 20 -1.69 -2.20 -19.87
N SER A 21 -1.24 -2.16 -18.61
CA SER A 21 -1.60 -1.11 -17.67
C SER A 21 -0.89 0.21 -17.98
N LYS A 22 -1.50 1.31 -17.52
CA LYS A 22 -0.87 2.64 -17.55
C LYS A 22 0.09 2.87 -16.36
N LEU A 23 0.37 1.86 -15.56
CA LEU A 23 1.29 1.96 -14.45
C LEU A 23 2.70 2.27 -14.95
N THR A 24 3.38 3.16 -14.25
CA THR A 24 4.79 3.49 -14.49
C THR A 24 5.70 2.97 -13.39
N PHE A 25 5.12 2.70 -12.22
CA PHE A 25 5.79 2.08 -11.08
C PHE A 25 4.88 1.04 -10.43
N PHE A 26 5.45 -0.08 -10.01
CA PHE A 26 4.81 -1.01 -9.08
C PHE A 26 5.83 -1.70 -8.18
N SER A 27 5.39 -2.05 -6.97
CA SER A 27 6.09 -2.95 -6.07
C SER A 27 5.05 -3.81 -5.37
N ALA A 28 5.03 -5.11 -5.66
CA ALA A 28 4.01 -6.01 -5.12
C ALA A 28 4.49 -7.47 -5.11
N GLY A 29 4.47 -8.08 -3.94
CA GLY A 29 4.95 -9.44 -3.76
C GLY A 29 6.46 -9.53 -3.83
N SER A 30 6.99 -10.71 -4.10
CA SER A 30 8.42 -10.96 -4.18
C SER A 30 8.84 -11.48 -5.55
N TYR A 31 10.15 -11.40 -5.83
CA TYR A 31 10.71 -11.90 -7.07
C TYR A 31 10.46 -13.41 -7.25
N GLU A 32 10.55 -14.18 -6.18
CA GLU A 32 10.27 -15.62 -6.22
C GLU A 32 8.80 -15.94 -6.59
N LEU A 33 7.87 -15.04 -6.25
CA LEU A 33 6.48 -15.16 -6.69
C LEU A 33 6.31 -14.75 -8.16
N PHE A 34 7.13 -13.83 -8.65
CA PHE A 34 7.16 -13.47 -10.05
C PHE A 34 7.72 -14.62 -10.92
N GLU A 35 8.79 -15.27 -10.49
CA GLU A 35 9.39 -16.41 -11.18
C GLU A 35 8.43 -17.62 -11.31
N LYS A 36 7.47 -17.74 -10.41
CA LYS A 36 6.41 -18.77 -10.49
C LYS A 36 5.32 -18.46 -11.51
N GLN A 37 5.34 -17.29 -12.14
CA GLN A 37 4.40 -16.98 -13.23
C GLN A 37 4.77 -17.75 -14.51
N ALA A 38 3.78 -17.93 -15.39
CA ALA A 38 4.03 -18.54 -16.69
C ALA A 38 5.11 -17.74 -17.46
N PRO A 39 6.03 -18.41 -18.19
CA PRO A 39 7.15 -17.74 -18.87
C PRO A 39 6.73 -16.64 -19.84
N ASN A 40 5.60 -16.80 -20.52
CA ASN A 40 5.05 -15.79 -21.40
C ASN A 40 4.63 -14.52 -20.64
N VAL A 41 4.03 -14.66 -19.44
CA VAL A 41 3.63 -13.52 -18.60
C VAL A 41 4.87 -12.77 -18.11
N GLN A 42 5.90 -13.50 -17.63
CA GLN A 42 7.15 -12.89 -17.23
C GLN A 42 7.81 -12.12 -18.38
N LYS A 43 7.81 -12.69 -19.58
CA LYS A 43 8.37 -12.07 -20.78
C LYS A 43 7.65 -10.77 -21.14
N GLU A 44 6.32 -10.78 -21.13
CA GLU A 44 5.53 -9.58 -21.45
C GLU A 44 5.74 -8.47 -20.39
N ILE A 45 5.79 -8.81 -19.09
CA ILE A 45 6.10 -7.83 -18.04
C ILE A 45 7.52 -7.25 -18.23
N LYS A 46 8.51 -8.09 -18.52
CA LYS A 46 9.91 -7.65 -18.73
C LYS A 46 10.11 -6.83 -20.01
N LYS A 47 9.21 -6.89 -20.99
CA LYS A 47 9.23 -5.98 -22.15
C LYS A 47 8.85 -4.56 -21.78
N GLU A 48 7.86 -4.41 -20.89
CA GLU A 48 7.29 -3.12 -20.51
C GLU A 48 8.02 -2.48 -19.32
N PHE A 49 8.45 -3.30 -18.36
CA PHE A 49 9.03 -2.85 -17.11
C PHE A 49 10.48 -3.30 -16.95
N THR A 50 11.31 -2.38 -16.48
CA THR A 50 12.60 -2.74 -15.89
C THR A 50 12.34 -3.35 -14.51
N ILE A 51 12.62 -4.64 -14.34
CA ILE A 51 12.43 -5.34 -13.06
C ILE A 51 13.73 -5.29 -12.27
N ILE A 52 13.65 -4.86 -11.02
CA ILE A 52 14.76 -4.85 -10.06
C ILE A 52 14.37 -5.61 -8.80
N GLU A 53 15.33 -6.28 -8.18
CA GLU A 53 15.18 -7.03 -6.93
C GLU A 53 15.74 -6.26 -5.72
N GLU A 54 16.67 -5.35 -5.99
CA GLU A 54 17.24 -4.42 -5.03
C GLU A 54 17.32 -3.02 -5.65
N PRO A 55 17.22 -1.95 -4.83
CA PRO A 55 17.40 -0.59 -5.31
C PRO A 55 18.71 -0.41 -6.08
N ASN A 56 18.61 0.08 -7.30
CA ASN A 56 19.72 0.32 -8.20
C ASN A 56 19.53 1.65 -8.93
N ASP A 57 20.26 2.67 -8.52
CA ASP A 57 20.11 4.04 -9.03
C ASP A 57 20.23 4.13 -10.55
N LYS A 58 21.17 3.38 -11.15
CA LYS A 58 21.38 3.37 -12.60
C LYS A 58 20.18 2.79 -13.34
N ALA A 59 19.65 1.66 -12.86
CA ALA A 59 18.46 1.02 -13.41
C ALA A 59 17.22 1.91 -13.21
N ILE A 60 17.04 2.47 -12.00
CA ILE A 60 15.94 3.38 -11.66
C ILE A 60 15.96 4.61 -12.58
N LYS A 61 17.12 5.27 -12.74
CA LYS A 61 17.24 6.47 -13.60
C LYS A 61 16.96 6.21 -15.07
N LYS A 62 17.34 5.05 -15.59
CA LYS A 62 17.19 4.68 -17.00
C LYS A 62 15.82 4.10 -17.37
N SER A 63 15.07 3.57 -16.39
CA SER A 63 13.80 2.90 -16.64
C SER A 63 12.71 3.90 -17.04
N LYS A 64 11.89 3.53 -18.02
CA LYS A 64 10.63 4.24 -18.36
C LYS A 64 9.49 3.77 -17.49
N LYS A 65 9.43 2.46 -17.22
CA LYS A 65 8.51 1.83 -16.28
C LYS A 65 9.34 0.93 -15.36
N LEU A 66 9.10 0.98 -14.06
CA LEU A 66 9.89 0.28 -13.04
C LEU A 66 9.02 -0.68 -12.24
N GLY A 67 9.45 -1.94 -12.14
CA GLY A 67 8.91 -2.93 -11.22
C GLY A 67 9.96 -3.26 -10.15
N TYR A 68 9.66 -2.98 -8.88
CA TYR A 68 10.50 -3.39 -7.76
C TYR A 68 9.89 -4.64 -7.10
N LEU A 69 10.54 -5.76 -7.31
CA LEU A 69 10.15 -7.06 -6.77
C LEU A 69 11.25 -7.58 -5.85
N PRO A 70 11.21 -7.25 -4.57
CA PRO A 70 12.27 -7.64 -3.63
C PRO A 70 12.25 -9.13 -3.34
N THR A 71 13.26 -9.61 -2.61
CA THR A 71 13.27 -10.97 -2.08
C THR A 71 12.10 -11.19 -1.10
N LYS A 72 11.71 -12.45 -0.92
CA LYS A 72 10.57 -12.84 -0.06
C LYS A 72 10.68 -12.32 1.38
N SER A 73 11.88 -12.24 1.93
CA SER A 73 12.11 -11.72 3.28
C SER A 73 11.64 -10.27 3.45
N LYS A 74 11.81 -9.43 2.45
CA LYS A 74 11.35 -8.02 2.47
C LYS A 74 9.84 -7.86 2.32
N THR A 75 9.13 -8.88 1.90
CA THR A 75 7.65 -8.90 1.85
C THR A 75 7.01 -9.67 3.00
N ALA A 76 7.82 -10.13 3.93
CA ALA A 76 7.38 -10.78 5.16
C ALA A 76 6.68 -9.78 6.11
N SER A 77 6.26 -10.23 7.30
CA SER A 77 5.76 -9.33 8.34
C SER A 77 6.91 -8.56 9.01
N VAL A 78 6.60 -7.47 9.68
CA VAL A 78 7.59 -6.73 10.49
C VAL A 78 8.21 -7.63 11.54
N ASN A 79 7.44 -8.57 12.10
CA ASN A 79 7.93 -9.57 13.07
C ASN A 79 8.97 -10.54 12.48
N GLU A 80 9.00 -10.70 11.17
CA GLU A 80 9.94 -11.55 10.44
C GLU A 80 11.14 -10.74 9.89
N ASN A 81 11.44 -9.61 10.51
CA ASN A 81 12.57 -8.73 10.16
C ASN A 81 12.55 -8.21 8.71
N ARG A 82 11.37 -7.78 8.23
CA ARG A 82 11.24 -7.11 6.93
C ARG A 82 12.11 -5.86 6.77
N GLY A 83 12.55 -5.26 7.88
CA GLY A 83 13.21 -3.96 7.89
C GLY A 83 12.23 -2.83 7.53
N ASP A 84 12.74 -1.81 6.90
CA ASP A 84 12.02 -0.59 6.50
C ASP A 84 11.49 -0.64 5.05
N PHE A 85 11.20 -1.83 4.54
CA PHE A 85 10.82 -2.03 3.14
C PHE A 85 9.66 -1.13 2.70
N LEU A 86 8.56 -1.06 3.48
CA LEU A 86 7.39 -0.29 3.07
C LEU A 86 7.67 1.23 3.03
N PRO A 87 8.22 1.86 4.08
CA PRO A 87 8.54 3.29 4.05
C PRO A 87 9.62 3.64 3.02
N SER A 88 10.68 2.84 2.88
CA SER A 88 11.74 3.11 1.92
C SER A 88 11.27 2.95 0.47
N THR A 89 10.42 1.95 0.18
CA THR A 89 9.81 1.78 -1.13
C THR A 89 8.82 2.88 -1.45
N THR A 90 8.08 3.37 -0.46
CA THR A 90 7.18 4.52 -0.61
C THR A 90 7.97 5.77 -1.00
N GLN A 91 9.07 6.07 -0.32
CA GLN A 91 9.94 7.18 -0.67
C GLN A 91 10.52 7.03 -2.08
N MET A 92 11.02 5.84 -2.42
CA MET A 92 11.55 5.55 -3.77
C MET A 92 10.47 5.74 -4.85
N ALA A 93 9.24 5.32 -4.60
CA ALA A 93 8.13 5.49 -5.53
C ALA A 93 7.79 6.98 -5.74
N ILE A 94 7.75 7.76 -4.67
CA ILE A 94 7.53 9.21 -4.72
C ILE A 94 8.63 9.89 -5.54
N ASP A 95 9.90 9.61 -5.26
CA ASP A 95 11.05 10.21 -5.97
C ASP A 95 11.06 9.80 -7.45
N TYR A 96 10.74 8.53 -7.73
CA TYR A 96 10.67 8.01 -9.08
C TYR A 96 9.57 8.69 -9.90
N LEU A 97 8.36 8.79 -9.34
CA LEU A 97 7.19 9.33 -10.05
C LEU A 97 7.25 10.85 -10.18
N SER A 98 7.62 11.57 -9.12
CA SER A 98 7.71 13.03 -9.13
C SER A 98 8.76 13.55 -10.09
N SER A 99 9.90 12.86 -10.23
CA SER A 99 10.97 13.26 -11.14
C SER A 99 10.65 13.04 -12.63
N ARG A 100 9.54 12.37 -12.97
CA ARG A 100 9.20 11.95 -14.35
C ARG A 100 7.91 12.55 -14.89
N SER A 101 7.08 13.10 -14.05
CA SER A 101 5.79 13.63 -14.45
C SER A 101 5.74 15.14 -14.27
N THR A 102 5.48 15.87 -15.34
CA THR A 102 5.18 17.31 -15.31
C THR A 102 3.72 17.60 -14.96
N ASN A 103 2.85 16.58 -15.08
CA ASN A 103 1.41 16.69 -14.82
C ASN A 103 0.99 16.10 -13.47
N GLY A 104 1.97 15.76 -12.62
CA GLY A 104 1.71 15.07 -11.35
C GLY A 104 1.62 13.55 -11.50
N PHE A 105 1.32 12.86 -10.40
CA PHE A 105 1.20 11.42 -10.35
C PHE A 105 0.14 10.99 -9.34
N PHE A 106 -0.33 9.76 -9.48
CA PHE A 106 -1.13 9.06 -8.48
C PHE A 106 -0.35 7.87 -7.96
N LEU A 107 -0.19 7.77 -6.65
CA LEU A 107 0.47 6.65 -5.97
C LEU A 107 -0.48 6.07 -4.93
N MET A 108 -0.70 4.74 -4.97
CA MET A 108 -1.37 3.98 -3.92
C MET A 108 -0.34 3.15 -3.16
N VAL A 109 -0.38 3.22 -1.84
CA VAL A 109 0.48 2.44 -0.93
C VAL A 109 -0.42 1.65 0.02
N GLU A 110 -0.15 0.37 0.17
CA GLU A 110 -0.96 -0.53 0.99
C GLU A 110 -0.17 -1.14 2.14
N GLY A 111 -0.67 -0.99 3.36
CA GLY A 111 -0.22 -1.69 4.56
C GLY A 111 -0.84 -3.09 4.69
N ALA A 112 -0.71 -3.94 3.67
CA ALA A 112 -1.43 -5.22 3.51
C ALA A 112 -1.28 -6.21 4.68
N ARG A 113 -0.26 -6.05 5.53
CA ARG A 113 -0.03 -6.95 6.66
C ARG A 113 -0.85 -6.61 7.90
N ILE A 114 -1.42 -5.41 7.97
CA ILE A 114 -2.32 -4.98 9.06
C ILE A 114 -3.54 -5.89 9.09
N ASP A 115 -4.21 -6.05 7.97
CA ASP A 115 -5.37 -6.95 7.82
C ASP A 115 -5.03 -8.40 8.15
N LYS A 116 -3.91 -8.92 7.62
CA LYS A 116 -3.46 -10.29 7.92
C LYS A 116 -3.23 -10.53 9.40
N SER A 117 -2.66 -9.58 10.11
CA SER A 117 -2.41 -9.65 11.54
C SER A 117 -3.72 -9.60 12.33
N ALA A 118 -4.67 -8.77 11.90
CA ALA A 118 -6.00 -8.66 12.49
C ALA A 118 -6.82 -9.97 12.30
N HIS A 119 -6.76 -10.60 11.13
CA HIS A 119 -7.35 -11.93 10.91
C HIS A 119 -6.82 -13.02 11.85
N SER A 120 -5.58 -12.86 12.31
CA SER A 120 -4.96 -13.77 13.29
C SER A 120 -5.28 -13.40 14.74
N ASN A 121 -5.97 -12.28 14.97
CA ASN A 121 -6.18 -11.67 16.28
C ASN A 121 -4.86 -11.40 17.04
N ASP A 122 -3.78 -11.14 16.30
CA ASP A 122 -2.48 -10.80 16.85
C ASP A 122 -2.33 -9.29 16.99
N TYR A 123 -2.79 -8.77 18.13
CA TYR A 123 -2.71 -7.36 18.46
C TYR A 123 -1.30 -6.78 18.35
N SER A 124 -0.30 -7.52 18.82
CA SER A 124 1.10 -7.08 18.81
C SER A 124 1.63 -6.93 17.38
N ALA A 125 1.25 -7.83 16.48
CA ALA A 125 1.58 -7.73 15.07
C ALA A 125 0.83 -6.58 14.41
N VAL A 126 -0.48 -6.40 14.70
CA VAL A 126 -1.26 -5.25 14.17
C VAL A 126 -0.58 -3.93 14.52
N VAL A 127 -0.20 -3.74 15.80
CA VAL A 127 0.46 -2.48 16.22
C VAL A 127 1.76 -2.25 15.44
N ARG A 128 2.59 -3.28 15.30
CA ARG A 128 3.87 -3.14 14.56
C ARG A 128 3.67 -2.84 13.08
N GLU A 129 2.72 -3.49 12.44
CA GLU A 129 2.40 -3.24 11.02
C GLU A 129 1.80 -1.84 10.82
N VAL A 130 0.97 -1.35 11.74
CA VAL A 130 0.45 0.03 11.72
C VAL A 130 1.58 1.05 11.89
N LEU A 131 2.50 0.84 12.84
CA LEU A 131 3.65 1.73 13.04
C LEU A 131 4.62 1.73 11.84
N ASP A 132 4.75 0.62 11.13
CA ASP A 132 5.53 0.57 9.90
C ASP A 132 4.83 1.31 8.75
N PHE A 133 3.51 1.17 8.65
CA PHE A 133 2.71 1.92 7.69
C PHE A 133 2.72 3.42 8.00
N ASP A 134 2.68 3.82 9.28
CA ASP A 134 2.77 5.21 9.71
C ASP A 134 4.06 5.88 9.23
N LYS A 135 5.19 5.18 9.21
CA LYS A 135 6.44 5.68 8.61
C LYS A 135 6.33 5.89 7.09
N ALA A 136 5.56 5.05 6.39
CA ALA A 136 5.30 5.27 4.97
C ALA A 136 4.39 6.49 4.74
N VAL A 137 3.40 6.68 5.61
CA VAL A 137 2.58 7.90 5.65
C VAL A 137 3.44 9.13 5.93
N GLU A 138 4.37 9.06 6.88
CA GLU A 138 5.31 10.15 7.17
C GLU A 138 6.11 10.56 5.92
N ALA A 139 6.60 9.60 5.14
CA ALA A 139 7.30 9.89 3.89
C ALA A 139 6.41 10.66 2.89
N ALA A 140 5.15 10.27 2.76
CA ALA A 140 4.18 10.95 1.91
C ALA A 140 3.85 12.37 2.40
N ILE A 141 3.64 12.55 3.70
CA ILE A 141 3.36 13.86 4.32
C ILE A 141 4.55 14.80 4.16
N ARG A 142 5.77 14.34 4.44
CA ARG A 142 6.99 15.15 4.25
C ARG A 142 7.17 15.62 2.80
N PHE A 143 6.85 14.76 1.84
CA PHE A 143 6.86 15.15 0.43
C PHE A 143 5.78 16.21 0.16
N ALA A 144 4.55 15.99 0.63
CA ALA A 144 3.43 16.91 0.42
C ALA A 144 3.68 18.28 1.04
N GLU A 145 4.30 18.35 2.23
CA GLU A 145 4.70 19.60 2.88
C GLU A 145 5.71 20.39 2.05
N LYS A 146 6.70 19.70 1.50
CA LYS A 146 7.74 20.32 0.67
C LYS A 146 7.21 20.75 -0.71
N ASP A 147 6.34 19.93 -1.29
CA ASP A 147 5.79 20.14 -2.64
C ASP A 147 4.68 21.22 -2.64
N GLY A 148 3.86 21.25 -1.59
CA GLY A 148 2.74 22.20 -1.43
C GLY A 148 1.52 21.92 -2.33
N ASN A 149 1.62 21.00 -3.30
CA ASN A 149 0.58 20.68 -4.28
C ASN A 149 0.09 19.24 -4.21
N THR A 150 0.59 18.45 -3.27
CA THR A 150 0.25 17.03 -3.10
C THR A 150 -0.87 16.85 -2.08
N LEU A 151 -1.92 16.15 -2.47
CA LEU A 151 -2.98 15.67 -1.58
C LEU A 151 -2.64 14.25 -1.11
N VAL A 152 -2.59 14.06 0.20
CA VAL A 152 -2.44 12.74 0.83
C VAL A 152 -3.76 12.33 1.45
N ILE A 153 -4.22 11.10 1.15
CA ILE A 153 -5.43 10.51 1.69
C ILE A 153 -5.03 9.20 2.37
N ILE A 154 -5.49 8.98 3.60
CA ILE A 154 -5.18 7.79 4.39
C ILE A 154 -6.49 7.18 4.87
N SER A 155 -6.73 5.93 4.53
CA SER A 155 -7.93 5.20 4.93
C SER A 155 -7.66 3.69 4.96
N ALA A 156 -8.67 2.92 5.31
CA ALA A 156 -8.72 1.48 5.09
C ALA A 156 -9.89 1.15 4.15
N ASP A 157 -9.82 0.00 3.49
CA ASP A 157 -10.92 -0.54 2.67
C ASP A 157 -12.01 -1.16 3.54
N HIS A 158 -11.68 -1.68 4.72
CA HIS A 158 -12.59 -2.23 5.73
C HIS A 158 -11.90 -2.35 7.09
N GLU A 159 -12.69 -2.64 8.10
CA GLU A 159 -12.23 -3.07 9.42
C GLU A 159 -12.10 -4.61 9.45
N THR A 160 -11.18 -5.13 10.26
CA THR A 160 -10.93 -6.55 10.44
C THR A 160 -10.81 -6.91 11.92
N GLY A 161 -11.61 -7.89 12.36
CA GLY A 161 -11.53 -8.49 13.68
C GLY A 161 -12.40 -7.83 14.74
N ALA A 162 -13.06 -6.72 14.46
CA ALA A 162 -13.72 -5.85 15.43
C ALA A 162 -12.79 -5.53 16.61
N LEU A 163 -11.58 -5.04 16.28
CA LEU A 163 -10.55 -4.71 17.25
C LEU A 163 -10.99 -3.53 18.12
N ALA A 164 -11.08 -3.77 19.41
CA ALA A 164 -11.39 -2.74 20.39
C ALA A 164 -10.24 -2.59 21.40
N LEU A 165 -9.90 -1.34 21.71
CA LEU A 165 -8.99 -1.01 22.80
C LEU A 165 -9.80 -0.95 24.09
N ARG A 166 -9.59 -1.92 24.98
CA ARG A 166 -10.41 -2.12 26.17
C ARG A 166 -9.91 -1.34 27.38
N ASP A 167 -8.58 -1.33 27.55
CA ASP A 167 -7.94 -0.83 28.77
C ASP A 167 -6.45 -0.58 28.49
N GLY A 168 -5.75 0.14 29.36
CA GLY A 168 -4.32 0.35 29.22
C GLY A 168 -3.73 1.19 30.35
N ASN A 169 -2.41 1.25 30.36
CA ASN A 169 -1.65 2.12 31.23
C ASN A 169 -0.62 2.91 30.42
N ILE A 170 -0.90 4.18 30.19
CA ILE A 170 -0.05 5.05 29.37
C ILE A 170 1.35 5.19 29.98
N LYS A 171 1.47 5.26 31.32
CA LYS A 171 2.77 5.38 31.99
C LYS A 171 3.65 4.15 31.80
N GLU A 172 3.04 2.98 31.67
CA GLU A 172 3.74 1.71 31.46
C GLU A 172 3.85 1.34 29.96
N GLY A 173 3.30 2.15 29.05
CA GLY A 173 3.24 1.84 27.63
C GLY A 173 2.43 0.57 27.34
N LYS A 174 1.48 0.20 28.20
CA LYS A 174 0.68 -1.02 28.08
C LYS A 174 -0.71 -0.70 27.58
N MET A 175 -1.20 -1.50 26.66
CA MET A 175 -2.55 -1.43 26.13
C MET A 175 -3.17 -2.81 26.06
N LYS A 176 -4.44 -2.93 26.42
CA LYS A 176 -5.22 -4.17 26.32
C LYS A 176 -6.21 -4.04 25.17
N ALA A 177 -6.13 -4.94 24.24
CA ALA A 177 -7.03 -5.03 23.11
C ALA A 177 -7.83 -6.33 23.14
N MET A 178 -8.97 -6.32 22.49
CA MET A 178 -9.77 -7.52 22.26
C MET A 178 -10.26 -7.57 20.82
N PHE A 179 -10.38 -8.76 20.28
CA PHE A 179 -11.00 -9.05 19.00
C PHE A 179 -12.31 -9.81 19.24
N VAL A 180 -13.31 -9.51 18.44
CA VAL A 180 -14.62 -10.19 18.48
C VAL A 180 -14.76 -11.18 17.33
N SER A 181 -14.01 -10.98 16.25
CA SER A 181 -14.08 -11.73 15.01
C SER A 181 -12.68 -12.06 14.48
N LYS A 182 -12.62 -12.90 13.46
CA LYS A 182 -11.46 -13.09 12.58
C LYS A 182 -11.76 -12.66 11.13
N GLY A 183 -12.93 -12.12 10.89
CA GLY A 183 -13.38 -11.67 9.59
C GLY A 183 -13.45 -10.15 9.52
N HIS A 184 -13.80 -9.64 8.35
CA HIS A 184 -14.11 -8.25 8.15
C HIS A 184 -15.43 -7.89 8.83
N THR A 185 -15.54 -6.65 9.29
CA THR A 185 -16.78 -6.13 9.90
C THR A 185 -17.22 -4.87 9.17
N PRO A 186 -18.51 -4.48 9.30
CA PRO A 186 -19.05 -3.26 8.71
C PRO A 186 -18.81 -2.01 9.58
N ILE A 187 -17.88 -2.05 10.51
CA ILE A 187 -17.50 -0.89 11.33
C ILE A 187 -16.84 0.16 10.43
N MET A 188 -17.22 1.41 10.61
CA MET A 188 -16.61 2.53 9.91
C MET A 188 -15.11 2.61 10.17
N VAL A 189 -14.34 2.89 9.12
CA VAL A 189 -12.90 3.12 9.19
C VAL A 189 -12.58 4.61 9.12
N PRO A 190 -11.50 5.08 9.75
CA PRO A 190 -11.12 6.48 9.68
C PRO A 190 -10.66 6.86 8.28
N LEU A 191 -10.93 8.12 7.90
CA LEU A 191 -10.44 8.74 6.69
C LEU A 191 -9.74 10.05 7.07
N PHE A 192 -8.48 10.16 6.74
CA PHE A 192 -7.68 11.36 6.95
C PHE A 192 -7.24 11.94 5.61
N ALA A 193 -7.16 13.25 5.50
CA ALA A 193 -6.67 13.92 4.31
C ALA A 193 -5.81 15.14 4.69
N TYR A 194 -4.71 15.33 3.96
CA TYR A 194 -3.78 16.44 4.14
C TYR A 194 -3.41 17.06 2.80
N GLY A 195 -3.25 18.38 2.76
CA GLY A 195 -2.86 19.13 1.58
C GLY A 195 -4.03 19.76 0.81
N PRO A 196 -3.81 20.19 -0.44
CA PRO A 196 -4.83 20.83 -1.26
C PRO A 196 -6.08 19.96 -1.42
N GLN A 197 -7.26 20.57 -1.34
CA GLN A 197 -8.57 19.89 -1.47
C GLN A 197 -8.90 18.87 -0.36
N SER A 198 -8.11 18.76 0.70
CA SER A 198 -8.33 17.82 1.82
C SER A 198 -9.71 17.96 2.45
N LYS A 199 -10.30 19.18 2.47
CA LYS A 199 -11.65 19.43 3.01
C LYS A 199 -12.75 18.63 2.32
N LEU A 200 -12.56 18.18 1.07
CA LEU A 200 -13.52 17.35 0.34
C LEU A 200 -13.68 15.95 0.96
N PHE A 201 -12.71 15.52 1.75
CA PHE A 201 -12.66 14.20 2.37
C PHE A 201 -13.08 14.19 3.84
N GLY A 202 -13.61 15.29 4.35
CA GLY A 202 -14.15 15.38 5.70
C GLY A 202 -15.55 14.78 5.81
N GLY A 203 -15.94 14.39 7.04
CA GLY A 203 -17.23 13.82 7.36
C GLY A 203 -17.35 12.32 7.10
N VAL A 204 -18.58 11.81 7.19
CA VAL A 204 -18.91 10.39 6.91
C VAL A 204 -19.29 10.27 5.44
N GLN A 205 -18.72 9.30 4.76
CA GLN A 205 -18.95 9.07 3.33
C GLN A 205 -18.74 7.59 2.96
N GLU A 206 -19.28 7.17 1.84
CA GLU A 206 -19.06 5.84 1.30
C GLU A 206 -17.67 5.70 0.66
N ASN A 207 -17.08 4.50 0.66
CA ASN A 207 -15.78 4.24 0.01
C ASN A 207 -15.81 4.59 -1.48
N SER A 208 -16.93 4.39 -2.16
CA SER A 208 -17.13 4.77 -3.56
C SER A 208 -17.03 6.29 -3.78
N ASP A 209 -17.46 7.10 -2.81
CA ASP A 209 -17.38 8.56 -2.91
C ASP A 209 -15.95 9.05 -2.85
N VAL A 210 -15.09 8.38 -2.08
CA VAL A 210 -13.64 8.67 -2.03
C VAL A 210 -13.02 8.51 -3.42
N SER A 211 -13.28 7.37 -4.08
CA SER A 211 -12.75 7.12 -5.42
C SER A 211 -13.28 8.12 -6.46
N ASN A 212 -14.58 8.46 -6.41
CA ASN A 212 -15.19 9.44 -7.32
C ASN A 212 -14.58 10.83 -7.15
N LYS A 213 -14.32 11.27 -5.91
CA LYS A 213 -13.66 12.54 -5.63
C LYS A 213 -12.21 12.56 -6.15
N ILE A 214 -11.46 11.48 -5.97
CA ILE A 214 -10.11 11.35 -6.52
C ILE A 214 -10.16 11.47 -8.06
N LEU A 215 -11.04 10.75 -8.73
CA LEU A 215 -11.19 10.81 -10.19
C LEU A 215 -11.55 12.23 -10.67
N GLN A 216 -12.44 12.93 -9.98
CA GLN A 216 -12.79 14.32 -10.30
C GLN A 216 -11.60 15.29 -10.15
N LEU A 217 -10.72 15.06 -9.17
CA LEU A 217 -9.51 15.87 -8.99
C LEU A 217 -8.45 15.59 -10.06
N LEU A 218 -8.32 14.32 -10.48
CA LEU A 218 -7.37 13.91 -11.53
C LEU A 218 -7.81 14.29 -12.95
N ALA A 219 -9.11 14.59 -13.17
CA ALA A 219 -9.64 14.99 -14.47
C ALA A 219 -9.49 16.50 -14.78
N LYS A 220 -8.99 17.28 -13.84
CA LYS A 220 -8.73 18.73 -13.99
C LYS A 220 -7.32 18.99 -14.49
#